data_a01df62abae560d7671b28f44f246a2a
#
_entry.id   a01df62abae560d7671b28f44f246a2a
#
_cell.length_a   1.000
_cell.length_b   1.000
_cell.length_c   1.000
_cell.angle_alpha   90.00
_cell.angle_beta   90.00
_cell.angle_gamma   90.00
#
_symmetry.space_group_name_H-M   'P 1'
#
loop_
_entity.id
_entity.type
_entity.pdbx_description
1 polymer ?
#
loop_
_entity_poly.entity_id
_entity_poly.type
_entity_poly.pdbx_seq_one_letter_code
_entity_poly.pdbx_strand_id
1 'polypeptide(L)'
;MRRTPTHLKHIRRAAIAALAVLATGCASANKRYEQGMELEQRGRPADAAQRYIDALKKDRTLSEARTRLQESGTQAIAGYLAEAGGYESAGRYAEAADLLRRLDDLRADAGAVGVPLQAPAGYDQRRRATFDRAVDQAVNEAGGALARRDFSAAVGWLDRAVQRWEPTPAARDRLARTRYDALYAWAESEMSAGRYRAAYERAGQALSLGGYDGDAASLQREALRRGTVRVAILPVGARASVRDSLPGDLFAELNDELALNHWNRSPLWLDVVDPVAAGREARRHGGARQPIDPSTGAQIGRQLGARIAVVMEIDSVRRGESDVVTQRRTARTNAGADTAYTVREGRVETWARVTWRVVDASGWGRVADQGMVTARSSARFRRAEYRGDWRALVLPASDRVLFAEPGHANNRETVRELVSGLSDRLGREVYDAVLRRIE
;
A
#
# COMPACT_ATOMS: atom_id res chain seq x y z
N MET A 1 54.34 32.62 24.37
CA MET A 1 53.15 31.81 24.02
C MET A 1 52.93 31.92 22.53
N ARG A 2 53.35 30.89 21.74
CA ARG A 2 53.15 30.87 20.26
C ARG A 2 51.94 29.99 19.97
N ARG A 3 50.84 30.57 19.46
CA ARG A 3 49.68 29.87 18.95
C ARG A 3 49.98 29.37 17.52
N THR A 4 50.04 28.06 17.32
CA THR A 4 50.14 27.42 16.02
C THR A 4 48.76 27.41 15.32
N PRO A 5 48.65 27.71 14.03
CA PRO A 5 47.39 27.82 13.35
C PRO A 5 46.85 26.44 12.95
N THR A 6 45.79 26.00 13.57
CA THR A 6 45.05 24.76 13.30
C THR A 6 44.39 24.76 11.91
N HIS A 7 44.21 25.89 11.27
CA HIS A 7 43.56 26.04 9.96
C HIS A 7 44.32 25.41 8.77
N LEU A 8 45.64 25.33 8.80
CA LEU A 8 46.43 24.75 7.70
C LEU A 8 46.23 23.21 7.56
N LYS A 9 45.93 22.50 8.65
CA LYS A 9 45.71 21.03 8.63
C LYS A 9 44.40 20.65 7.97
N HIS A 10 43.35 21.46 8.11
CA HIS A 10 42.04 21.19 7.50
C HIS A 10 42.05 21.47 5.99
N ILE A 11 42.76 22.51 5.54
CA ILE A 11 42.91 22.83 4.10
C ILE A 11 43.69 21.74 3.37
N ARG A 12 44.79 21.21 3.97
CA ARG A 12 45.55 20.09 3.40
C ARG A 12 44.74 18.80 3.31
N ARG A 13 43.89 18.46 4.30
CA ARG A 13 43.03 17.28 4.27
C ARG A 13 41.92 17.40 3.24
N ALA A 14 41.31 18.57 3.08
CA ALA A 14 40.32 18.84 2.06
C ALA A 14 40.89 18.77 0.63
N ALA A 15 42.13 19.28 0.43
CA ALA A 15 42.79 19.19 -0.88
C ALA A 15 43.21 17.76 -1.23
N ILE A 16 43.65 16.95 -0.27
CA ILE A 16 43.99 15.53 -0.53
C ILE A 16 42.72 14.71 -0.80
N ALA A 17 41.60 14.97 -0.12
CA ALA A 17 40.33 14.31 -0.37
C ALA A 17 39.77 14.68 -1.75
N ALA A 18 39.87 15.93 -2.17
CA ALA A 18 39.46 16.38 -3.51
C ALA A 18 40.33 15.75 -4.62
N LEU A 19 41.66 15.62 -4.43
CA LEU A 19 42.54 14.94 -5.37
C LEU A 19 42.25 13.42 -5.47
N ALA A 20 41.91 12.75 -4.36
CA ALA A 20 41.56 11.33 -4.35
C ALA A 20 40.27 11.05 -5.09
N VAL A 21 39.25 11.92 -5.00
CA VAL A 21 37.98 11.81 -5.76
C VAL A 21 38.20 12.02 -7.25
N LEU A 22 39.07 12.94 -7.64
CA LEU A 22 39.43 13.16 -9.04
C LEU A 22 40.20 11.96 -9.62
N ALA A 23 41.14 11.36 -8.86
CA ALA A 23 41.93 10.21 -9.32
C ALA A 23 41.06 8.94 -9.50
N THR A 24 40.05 8.70 -8.66
CA THR A 24 39.15 7.56 -8.80
C THR A 24 38.16 7.76 -9.97
N GLY A 25 37.77 8.98 -10.28
CA GLY A 25 36.94 9.33 -11.44
C GLY A 25 37.68 9.04 -12.76
N CYS A 26 38.91 9.48 -12.92
CA CYS A 26 39.73 9.26 -14.13
C CYS A 26 40.04 7.77 -14.38
N ALA A 27 40.36 6.98 -13.33
CA ALA A 27 40.59 5.54 -13.49
C ALA A 27 39.31 4.80 -13.99
N SER A 28 38.14 5.23 -13.55
CA SER A 28 36.88 4.64 -13.99
C SER A 28 36.47 5.12 -15.39
N ALA A 29 36.83 6.33 -15.80
CA ALA A 29 36.61 6.85 -17.15
C ALA A 29 37.46 6.10 -18.17
N ASN A 30 38.77 5.93 -17.92
CA ASN A 30 39.70 5.19 -18.77
C ASN A 30 39.26 3.72 -18.96
N LYS A 31 38.81 3.05 -17.88
CA LYS A 31 38.28 1.69 -18.01
C LYS A 31 37.06 1.62 -18.95
N ARG A 32 36.16 2.61 -18.90
CA ARG A 32 35.02 2.69 -19.84
C ARG A 32 35.46 2.95 -21.26
N TYR A 33 36.44 3.80 -21.45
CA TYR A 33 37.05 4.08 -22.73
C TYR A 33 37.67 2.81 -23.38
N GLU A 34 38.49 2.06 -22.59
CA GLU A 34 39.07 0.77 -23.05
C GLU A 34 37.99 -0.24 -23.43
N GLN A 35 36.90 -0.37 -22.64
CA GLN A 35 35.77 -1.21 -22.99
C GLN A 35 35.10 -0.78 -24.32
N GLY A 36 35.04 0.52 -24.59
CA GLY A 36 34.57 1.06 -25.87
C GLY A 36 35.43 0.60 -27.02
N MET A 37 36.76 0.70 -26.90
CA MET A 37 37.70 0.25 -27.92
C MET A 37 37.60 -1.25 -28.24
N GLU A 38 37.44 -2.08 -27.20
CA GLU A 38 37.21 -3.51 -27.37
C GLU A 38 35.91 -3.80 -28.17
N LEU A 39 34.85 -3.03 -27.93
CA LEU A 39 33.58 -3.20 -28.64
C LEU A 39 33.68 -2.74 -30.08
N GLU A 40 34.42 -1.67 -30.37
CA GLU A 40 34.73 -1.26 -31.76
C GLU A 40 35.46 -2.36 -32.51
N GLN A 41 36.52 -2.93 -31.93
CA GLN A 41 37.26 -4.04 -32.54
C GLN A 41 36.39 -5.26 -32.82
N ARG A 42 35.31 -5.45 -32.08
CA ARG A 42 34.31 -6.52 -32.28
C ARG A 42 33.21 -6.13 -33.25
N GLY A 43 33.31 -4.97 -33.91
CA GLY A 43 32.30 -4.49 -34.86
C GLY A 43 30.95 -4.10 -34.20
N ARG A 44 30.97 -3.63 -32.94
CA ARG A 44 29.79 -3.21 -32.18
C ARG A 44 29.81 -1.70 -31.91
N PRO A 45 29.65 -0.85 -32.93
CA PRO A 45 29.82 0.61 -32.80
C PRO A 45 28.79 1.25 -31.91
N ALA A 46 27.56 0.75 -31.85
CA ALA A 46 26.52 1.29 -30.96
C ALA A 46 26.84 1.08 -29.48
N ASP A 47 27.32 -0.10 -29.13
CA ASP A 47 27.71 -0.40 -27.76
C ASP A 47 29.00 0.34 -27.37
N ALA A 48 29.93 0.49 -28.31
CA ALA A 48 31.15 1.27 -28.14
C ALA A 48 30.81 2.75 -27.87
N ALA A 49 29.94 3.36 -28.66
CA ALA A 49 29.48 4.73 -28.47
C ALA A 49 28.89 4.93 -27.07
N GLN A 50 28.08 3.98 -26.59
CA GLN A 50 27.51 4.04 -25.23
C GLN A 50 28.62 3.99 -24.14
N ARG A 51 29.69 3.20 -24.34
CA ARG A 51 30.83 3.17 -23.40
C ARG A 51 31.61 4.47 -23.41
N TYR A 52 31.77 5.11 -24.54
CA TYR A 52 32.42 6.43 -24.65
C TYR A 52 31.54 7.51 -23.97
N ILE A 53 30.23 7.46 -24.15
CA ILE A 53 29.31 8.32 -23.38
C ILE A 53 29.48 8.12 -21.89
N ASP A 54 29.54 6.87 -21.42
CA ASP A 54 29.74 6.55 -19.98
C ASP A 54 31.10 7.04 -19.49
N ALA A 55 32.15 6.99 -20.29
CA ALA A 55 33.46 7.56 -19.98
C ALA A 55 33.38 9.08 -19.81
N LEU A 56 32.73 9.77 -20.77
CA LEU A 56 32.56 11.22 -20.77
C LEU A 56 31.63 11.72 -19.68
N LYS A 57 30.65 10.92 -19.23
CA LYS A 57 29.86 11.21 -18.01
C LYS A 57 30.71 11.22 -16.76
N LYS A 58 31.86 10.50 -16.74
CA LYS A 58 32.82 10.47 -15.61
C LYS A 58 33.92 11.53 -15.75
N ASP A 59 34.46 11.69 -16.95
CA ASP A 59 35.47 12.70 -17.25
C ASP A 59 35.15 13.38 -18.61
N ARG A 60 34.59 14.56 -18.52
CA ARG A 60 34.21 15.36 -19.70
C ARG A 60 35.43 15.90 -20.50
N THR A 61 36.62 15.81 -19.91
CA THR A 61 37.85 16.33 -20.53
C THR A 61 38.57 15.30 -21.39
N LEU A 62 38.13 14.03 -21.40
CA LEU A 62 38.74 12.93 -22.15
C LEU A 62 38.54 13.11 -23.65
N SER A 63 39.49 13.77 -24.33
CA SER A 63 39.44 14.15 -25.73
C SER A 63 39.33 12.93 -26.65
N GLU A 64 40.08 11.86 -26.36
CA GLU A 64 40.07 10.62 -27.11
C GLU A 64 38.70 9.96 -27.12
N ALA A 65 37.99 9.96 -25.98
CA ALA A 65 36.63 9.43 -25.91
C ALA A 65 35.64 10.26 -26.75
N ARG A 66 35.85 11.59 -26.86
CA ARG A 66 35.02 12.45 -27.71
C ARG A 66 35.19 12.11 -29.18
N THR A 67 36.46 11.96 -29.66
CA THR A 67 36.76 11.60 -31.04
C THR A 67 36.18 10.24 -31.39
N ARG A 68 36.42 9.24 -30.51
CA ARG A 68 35.88 7.90 -30.71
C ARG A 68 34.35 7.85 -30.66
N LEU A 69 33.72 8.64 -29.79
CA LEU A 69 32.28 8.75 -29.76
C LEU A 69 31.73 9.33 -31.07
N GLN A 70 32.38 10.33 -31.63
CA GLN A 70 31.96 10.91 -32.92
C GLN A 70 32.04 9.87 -34.05
N GLU A 71 33.10 9.07 -34.09
CA GLU A 71 33.31 8.02 -35.11
C GLU A 71 32.34 6.87 -34.94
N SER A 72 32.34 6.22 -33.80
CA SER A 72 31.49 5.06 -33.49
C SER A 72 30.00 5.43 -33.46
N GLY A 73 29.66 6.63 -32.97
CA GLY A 73 28.31 7.15 -32.98
C GLY A 73 27.77 7.36 -34.41
N THR A 74 28.60 7.89 -35.31
CA THR A 74 28.21 8.03 -36.73
C THR A 74 28.01 6.66 -37.40
N GLN A 75 28.88 5.68 -37.12
CA GLN A 75 28.72 4.31 -37.61
C GLN A 75 27.46 3.64 -37.01
N ALA A 76 27.18 3.85 -35.71
CA ALA A 76 25.98 3.33 -35.05
C ALA A 76 24.70 3.89 -35.70
N ILE A 77 24.67 5.21 -35.99
CA ILE A 77 23.54 5.85 -36.68
C ILE A 77 23.33 5.21 -38.05
N ALA A 78 24.39 5.04 -38.83
CA ALA A 78 24.29 4.40 -40.14
C ALA A 78 23.77 2.95 -40.03
N GLY A 79 24.25 2.18 -39.04
CA GLY A 79 23.79 0.82 -38.77
C GLY A 79 22.31 0.76 -38.40
N TYR A 80 21.86 1.60 -37.46
CA TYR A 80 20.46 1.68 -37.08
C TYR A 80 19.54 2.04 -38.24
N LEU A 81 19.95 2.98 -39.11
CA LEU A 81 19.18 3.39 -40.28
C LEU A 81 19.10 2.30 -41.34
N ALA A 82 20.18 1.55 -41.57
CA ALA A 82 20.21 0.44 -42.50
C ALA A 82 19.31 -0.72 -42.00
N GLU A 83 19.43 -1.09 -40.74
CA GLU A 83 18.63 -2.14 -40.14
C GLU A 83 17.15 -1.76 -40.11
N ALA A 84 16.82 -0.51 -39.68
CA ALA A 84 15.44 0.01 -39.73
C ALA A 84 14.87 -0.05 -41.16
N GLY A 85 15.65 0.28 -42.21
CA GLY A 85 15.24 0.15 -43.59
C GLY A 85 14.93 -1.28 -44.00
N GLY A 86 15.66 -2.27 -43.48
CA GLY A 86 15.37 -3.69 -43.68
C GLY A 86 14.03 -4.09 -43.05
N TYR A 87 13.76 -3.64 -41.85
CA TYR A 87 12.45 -3.89 -41.16
C TYR A 87 11.30 -3.17 -41.87
N GLU A 88 11.48 -1.89 -42.30
CA GLU A 88 10.46 -1.16 -43.05
C GLU A 88 10.10 -1.88 -44.37
N SER A 89 11.11 -2.38 -45.10
CA SER A 89 10.89 -3.13 -46.32
C SER A 89 10.16 -4.46 -46.12
N ALA A 90 10.33 -5.05 -44.93
CA ALA A 90 9.62 -6.26 -44.51
C ALA A 90 8.24 -5.98 -43.86
N GLY A 91 7.78 -4.71 -43.83
CA GLY A 91 6.52 -4.31 -43.17
C GLY A 91 6.55 -4.38 -41.65
N ARG A 92 7.71 -4.54 -41.03
CA ARG A 92 7.91 -4.68 -39.57
C ARG A 92 8.20 -3.31 -38.97
N TYR A 93 7.19 -2.44 -38.99
CA TYR A 93 7.36 -1.04 -38.59
C TYR A 93 7.58 -0.85 -37.08
N ALA A 94 7.08 -1.75 -36.25
CA ALA A 94 7.31 -1.70 -34.81
C ALA A 94 8.81 -1.86 -34.48
N GLU A 95 9.49 -2.81 -35.11
CA GLU A 95 10.93 -3.04 -34.91
C GLU A 95 11.76 -1.91 -35.54
N ALA A 96 11.35 -1.40 -36.69
CA ALA A 96 11.98 -0.23 -37.28
C ALA A 96 11.89 1.00 -36.37
N ALA A 97 10.71 1.26 -35.82
CA ALA A 97 10.48 2.36 -34.91
C ALA A 97 11.30 2.24 -33.59
N ASP A 98 11.45 1.04 -33.07
CA ASP A 98 12.30 0.79 -31.90
C ASP A 98 13.78 1.09 -32.17
N LEU A 99 14.28 0.81 -33.38
CA LEU A 99 15.64 1.17 -33.77
C LEU A 99 15.82 2.68 -33.94
N LEU A 100 14.86 3.36 -34.58
CA LEU A 100 14.92 4.82 -34.71
C LEU A 100 14.86 5.51 -33.36
N ARG A 101 14.11 4.96 -32.38
CA ARG A 101 14.12 5.46 -31.02
C ARG A 101 15.48 5.28 -30.34
N ARG A 102 16.13 4.11 -30.50
CA ARG A 102 17.49 3.90 -29.96
C ARG A 102 18.50 4.87 -30.60
N LEU A 103 18.31 5.21 -31.85
CA LEU A 103 19.12 6.24 -32.52
C LEU A 103 18.91 7.62 -31.85
N ASP A 104 17.66 7.99 -31.59
CA ASP A 104 17.37 9.25 -30.88
C ASP A 104 17.95 9.27 -29.45
N ASP A 105 17.82 8.17 -28.71
CA ASP A 105 18.40 8.01 -27.37
C ASP A 105 19.93 8.18 -27.41
N LEU A 106 20.60 7.55 -28.38
CA LEU A 106 22.05 7.69 -28.58
C LEU A 106 22.46 9.14 -28.87
N ARG A 107 21.69 9.83 -29.73
CA ARG A 107 21.96 11.25 -30.07
C ARG A 107 21.76 12.16 -28.87
N ALA A 108 20.70 11.93 -28.09
CA ALA A 108 20.43 12.69 -26.88
C ALA A 108 21.52 12.49 -25.84
N ASP A 109 21.92 11.23 -25.60
CA ASP A 109 22.96 10.90 -24.63
C ASP A 109 24.33 11.47 -25.05
N ALA A 110 24.69 11.40 -26.33
CA ALA A 110 25.91 11.98 -26.85
C ALA A 110 25.91 13.52 -26.75
N GLY A 111 24.78 14.15 -27.06
CA GLY A 111 24.58 15.59 -26.88
C GLY A 111 24.74 16.05 -25.43
N ALA A 112 24.26 15.27 -24.47
CA ALA A 112 24.36 15.54 -23.03
C ALA A 112 25.82 15.56 -22.53
N VAL A 113 26.73 14.85 -23.19
CA VAL A 113 28.17 14.87 -22.91
C VAL A 113 28.98 15.83 -23.82
N GLY A 114 28.28 16.64 -24.62
CA GLY A 114 28.88 17.67 -25.47
C GLY A 114 29.45 17.14 -26.78
N VAL A 115 28.94 16.03 -27.31
CA VAL A 115 29.28 15.44 -28.61
C VAL A 115 28.00 15.27 -29.45
N PRO A 116 27.53 16.33 -30.14
CA PRO A 116 26.30 16.25 -30.89
C PRO A 116 26.48 15.37 -32.15
N LEU A 117 25.77 14.25 -32.22
CA LEU A 117 25.73 13.37 -33.35
C LEU A 117 24.66 13.84 -34.36
N GLN A 118 25.07 13.99 -35.63
CA GLN A 118 24.18 14.46 -36.70
C GLN A 118 23.43 13.28 -37.33
N ALA A 119 22.11 13.43 -37.46
CA ALA A 119 21.34 12.54 -38.31
C ALA A 119 21.35 13.02 -39.77
N PRO A 120 21.19 12.12 -40.74
CA PRO A 120 21.14 12.52 -42.15
C PRO A 120 19.91 13.37 -42.47
N ALA A 121 19.99 14.13 -43.58
CA ALA A 121 18.86 14.92 -44.05
C ALA A 121 17.62 14.04 -44.27
N GLY A 122 16.43 14.56 -43.94
CA GLY A 122 15.16 13.82 -44.03
C GLY A 122 14.90 12.81 -42.94
N TYR A 123 15.81 12.62 -41.96
CA TYR A 123 15.64 11.68 -40.84
C TYR A 123 14.34 11.92 -40.07
N ASP A 124 14.06 13.15 -39.67
CA ASP A 124 12.88 13.47 -38.85
C ASP A 124 11.56 13.17 -39.59
N GLN A 125 11.51 13.35 -40.89
CA GLN A 125 10.36 13.00 -41.71
C GLN A 125 10.19 11.48 -41.77
N ARG A 126 11.27 10.73 -42.04
CA ARG A 126 11.27 9.26 -42.03
C ARG A 126 10.85 8.72 -40.69
N ARG A 127 11.42 9.23 -39.58
CA ARG A 127 11.11 8.84 -38.22
C ARG A 127 9.61 8.96 -37.92
N ARG A 128 9.02 10.13 -38.21
CA ARG A 128 7.57 10.35 -38.01
C ARG A 128 6.73 9.38 -38.82
N ALA A 129 7.06 9.19 -40.09
CA ALA A 129 6.33 8.27 -40.96
C ALA A 129 6.41 6.82 -40.44
N THR A 130 7.59 6.39 -40.00
CA THR A 130 7.80 5.05 -39.43
C THR A 130 7.03 4.87 -38.13
N PHE A 131 7.03 5.88 -37.23
CA PHE A 131 6.25 5.83 -35.99
C PHE A 131 4.75 5.76 -36.24
N ASP A 132 4.23 6.51 -37.21
CA ASP A 132 2.82 6.44 -37.60
C ASP A 132 2.44 5.06 -38.13
N ARG A 133 3.28 4.46 -38.97
CA ARG A 133 3.08 3.10 -39.51
C ARG A 133 3.20 2.03 -38.42
N ALA A 134 4.10 2.22 -37.44
CA ALA A 134 4.20 1.34 -36.27
C ALA A 134 2.95 1.40 -35.41
N VAL A 135 2.35 2.59 -35.26
CA VAL A 135 1.03 2.73 -34.57
C VAL A 135 -0.05 2.01 -35.37
N ASP A 136 -0.10 2.18 -36.71
CA ASP A 136 -1.09 1.49 -37.55
C ASP A 136 -0.93 -0.04 -37.47
N GLN A 137 0.30 -0.54 -37.40
CA GLN A 137 0.58 -1.96 -37.15
C GLN A 137 0.08 -2.40 -35.77
N ALA A 138 0.36 -1.63 -34.72
CA ALA A 138 -0.11 -1.96 -33.39
C ALA A 138 -1.64 -1.96 -33.27
N VAL A 139 -2.32 -1.04 -33.95
CA VAL A 139 -3.79 -0.98 -34.04
C VAL A 139 -4.33 -2.22 -34.76
N ASN A 140 -3.71 -2.64 -35.87
CA ASN A 140 -4.14 -3.84 -36.61
C ASN A 140 -3.93 -5.13 -35.77
N GLU A 141 -2.78 -5.26 -35.10
CA GLU A 141 -2.51 -6.41 -34.20
C GLU A 141 -3.49 -6.45 -33.03
N ALA A 142 -3.78 -5.27 -32.43
CA ALA A 142 -4.79 -5.17 -31.41
C ALA A 142 -6.19 -5.58 -31.92
N GLY A 143 -6.57 -5.15 -33.13
CA GLY A 143 -7.81 -5.55 -33.77
C GLY A 143 -7.91 -7.07 -33.97
N GLY A 144 -6.82 -7.70 -34.44
CA GLY A 144 -6.72 -9.16 -34.54
C GLY A 144 -6.84 -9.87 -33.21
N ALA A 145 -6.25 -9.33 -32.15
CA ALA A 145 -6.36 -9.87 -30.79
C ALA A 145 -7.80 -9.70 -30.24
N LEU A 146 -8.43 -8.56 -30.45
CA LEU A 146 -9.84 -8.33 -30.08
C LEU A 146 -10.80 -9.31 -30.75
N ALA A 147 -10.60 -9.59 -32.04
CA ALA A 147 -11.41 -10.57 -32.78
C ALA A 147 -11.33 -11.97 -32.15
N ARG A 148 -10.21 -12.32 -31.56
CA ARG A 148 -9.98 -13.58 -30.81
C ARG A 148 -10.38 -13.50 -29.34
N ARG A 149 -10.90 -12.34 -28.87
CA ARG A 149 -11.20 -12.03 -27.47
C ARG A 149 -9.96 -12.07 -26.54
N ASP A 150 -8.79 -11.87 -27.10
CA ASP A 150 -7.55 -11.73 -26.33
C ASP A 150 -7.33 -10.24 -26.00
N PHE A 151 -8.12 -9.76 -25.03
CA PHE A 151 -8.12 -8.37 -24.61
C PHE A 151 -6.77 -7.93 -24.03
N SER A 152 -6.11 -8.86 -23.32
CA SER A 152 -4.81 -8.57 -22.71
C SER A 152 -3.75 -8.31 -23.77
N ALA A 153 -3.69 -9.15 -24.82
CA ALA A 153 -2.78 -8.93 -25.93
C ALA A 153 -3.12 -7.64 -26.69
N ALA A 154 -4.42 -7.37 -26.92
CA ALA A 154 -4.86 -6.15 -27.60
C ALA A 154 -4.38 -4.88 -26.87
N VAL A 155 -4.69 -4.76 -25.58
CA VAL A 155 -4.25 -3.62 -24.77
C VAL A 155 -2.72 -3.57 -24.68
N GLY A 156 -2.04 -4.71 -24.56
CA GLY A 156 -0.58 -4.78 -24.51
C GLY A 156 0.11 -4.27 -25.78
N TRP A 157 -0.47 -4.45 -26.96
CA TRP A 157 0.03 -3.86 -28.21
C TRP A 157 -0.09 -2.33 -28.21
N LEU A 158 -1.26 -1.83 -27.80
CA LEU A 158 -1.55 -0.39 -27.77
C LEU A 158 -0.74 0.33 -26.68
N ASP A 159 -0.56 -0.26 -25.52
CA ASP A 159 0.25 0.29 -24.43
C ASP A 159 1.72 0.41 -24.83
N ARG A 160 2.27 -0.59 -25.54
CA ARG A 160 3.63 -0.50 -26.08
C ARG A 160 3.79 0.65 -27.05
N ALA A 161 2.81 0.85 -27.93
CA ALA A 161 2.82 1.97 -28.89
C ALA A 161 2.81 3.33 -28.16
N VAL A 162 1.98 3.49 -27.14
CA VAL A 162 1.92 4.73 -26.32
C VAL A 162 3.24 5.02 -25.62
N GLN A 163 3.87 3.98 -25.06
CA GLN A 163 5.08 4.14 -24.23
C GLN A 163 6.36 4.34 -25.03
N ARG A 164 6.40 3.83 -26.27
CA ARG A 164 7.64 3.72 -27.01
C ARG A 164 7.79 4.74 -28.12
N TRP A 165 6.71 5.17 -28.73
CA TRP A 165 6.78 5.98 -29.93
C TRP A 165 6.10 7.33 -29.74
N GLU A 166 6.56 8.34 -30.48
CA GLU A 166 5.99 9.68 -30.52
C GLU A 166 5.33 9.91 -31.89
N PRO A 167 4.10 9.38 -32.11
CA PRO A 167 3.40 9.52 -33.37
C PRO A 167 2.87 10.95 -33.58
N THR A 168 2.44 11.22 -34.80
CA THR A 168 1.72 12.45 -35.14
C THR A 168 0.43 12.56 -34.31
N PRO A 169 -0.14 13.77 -34.12
CA PRO A 169 -1.42 13.93 -33.42
C PRO A 169 -2.52 13.01 -33.92
N ALA A 170 -2.67 12.90 -35.27
CA ALA A 170 -3.69 12.05 -35.88
C ALA A 170 -3.51 10.55 -35.56
N ALA A 171 -2.28 10.04 -35.58
CA ALA A 171 -1.98 8.65 -35.21
C ALA A 171 -2.15 8.42 -33.73
N ARG A 172 -1.84 9.41 -32.87
CA ARG A 172 -2.07 9.38 -31.44
C ARG A 172 -3.56 9.30 -31.09
N ASP A 173 -4.40 10.06 -31.80
CA ASP A 173 -5.86 10.04 -31.59
C ASP A 173 -6.44 8.68 -31.99
N ARG A 174 -5.99 8.08 -33.12
CA ARG A 174 -6.41 6.72 -33.51
C ARG A 174 -6.00 5.69 -32.46
N LEU A 175 -4.77 5.77 -31.98
CA LEU A 175 -4.26 4.87 -30.93
C LEU A 175 -5.07 4.98 -29.64
N ALA A 176 -5.34 6.21 -29.19
CA ALA A 176 -6.12 6.47 -27.99
C ALA A 176 -7.56 5.95 -28.12
N ARG A 177 -8.21 6.16 -29.28
CA ARG A 177 -9.56 5.64 -29.56
C ARG A 177 -9.56 4.12 -29.55
N THR A 178 -8.66 3.47 -30.28
CA THR A 178 -8.60 1.99 -30.30
C THR A 178 -8.33 1.40 -28.92
N ARG A 179 -7.49 2.09 -28.12
CA ARG A 179 -7.21 1.67 -26.74
C ARG A 179 -8.45 1.80 -25.84
N TYR A 180 -9.22 2.87 -25.99
CA TYR A 180 -10.49 3.02 -25.31
C TYR A 180 -11.44 1.87 -25.67
N ASP A 181 -11.63 1.62 -26.98
CA ASP A 181 -12.52 0.56 -27.48
C ASP A 181 -12.11 -0.83 -26.96
N ALA A 182 -10.80 -1.11 -26.91
CA ALA A 182 -10.26 -2.37 -26.40
C ALA A 182 -10.51 -2.53 -24.90
N LEU A 183 -10.30 -1.49 -24.09
CA LEU A 183 -10.56 -1.51 -22.64
C LEU A 183 -12.05 -1.61 -22.35
N TYR A 184 -12.88 -0.90 -23.12
CA TYR A 184 -14.33 -0.97 -23.00
C TYR A 184 -14.86 -2.37 -23.32
N ALA A 185 -14.47 -2.95 -24.45
CA ALA A 185 -14.85 -4.32 -24.83
C ALA A 185 -14.36 -5.36 -23.79
N TRP A 186 -13.17 -5.14 -23.20
CA TRP A 186 -12.71 -5.98 -22.10
C TRP A 186 -13.62 -5.85 -20.89
N ALA A 187 -13.96 -4.63 -20.49
CA ALA A 187 -14.89 -4.38 -19.37
C ALA A 187 -16.25 -5.05 -19.57
N GLU A 188 -16.83 -4.98 -20.79
CA GLU A 188 -18.09 -5.67 -21.13
C GLU A 188 -17.95 -7.20 -21.01
N SER A 189 -16.82 -7.76 -21.44
CA SER A 189 -16.54 -9.18 -21.30
C SER A 189 -16.44 -9.61 -19.84
N GLU A 190 -15.76 -8.83 -19.00
CA GLU A 190 -15.67 -9.07 -17.55
C GLU A 190 -17.04 -8.97 -16.87
N MET A 191 -17.83 -7.96 -17.28
CA MET A 191 -19.20 -7.76 -16.81
C MET A 191 -20.10 -8.96 -17.12
N SER A 192 -20.02 -9.47 -18.36
CA SER A 192 -20.77 -10.64 -18.81
C SER A 192 -20.37 -11.92 -18.11
N ALA A 193 -19.09 -12.02 -17.71
CA ALA A 193 -18.56 -13.14 -16.93
C ALA A 193 -18.84 -13.03 -15.42
N GLY A 194 -19.52 -11.96 -14.95
CA GLY A 194 -19.80 -11.73 -13.54
C GLY A 194 -18.60 -11.23 -12.73
N ARG A 195 -17.47 -10.91 -13.37
CA ARG A 195 -16.27 -10.39 -12.74
C ARG A 195 -16.34 -8.85 -12.61
N TYR A 196 -17.23 -8.39 -11.74
CA TYR A 196 -17.62 -6.98 -11.64
C TYR A 196 -16.47 -6.05 -11.24
N ARG A 197 -15.53 -6.50 -10.41
CA ARG A 197 -14.35 -5.71 -10.03
C ARG A 197 -13.44 -5.47 -11.23
N ALA A 198 -13.12 -6.52 -11.97
CA ALA A 198 -12.33 -6.41 -13.18
C ALA A 198 -13.01 -5.50 -14.21
N ALA A 199 -14.33 -5.65 -14.40
CA ALA A 199 -15.11 -4.77 -15.27
C ALA A 199 -15.00 -3.30 -14.85
N TYR A 200 -15.15 -3.00 -13.54
CA TYR A 200 -15.02 -1.65 -13.00
C TYR A 200 -13.65 -1.04 -13.26
N GLU A 201 -12.58 -1.81 -13.03
CA GLU A 201 -11.20 -1.36 -13.26
C GLU A 201 -10.93 -1.08 -14.73
N ARG A 202 -11.37 -1.97 -15.65
CA ARG A 202 -11.17 -1.79 -17.09
C ARG A 202 -11.96 -0.60 -17.62
N ALA A 203 -13.21 -0.44 -17.18
CA ALA A 203 -14.01 0.74 -17.52
C ALA A 203 -13.35 2.03 -16.98
N GLY A 204 -12.82 2.01 -15.75
CA GLY A 204 -12.05 3.13 -15.18
C GLY A 204 -10.79 3.47 -15.96
N GLN A 205 -10.06 2.47 -16.46
CA GLN A 205 -8.91 2.66 -17.34
C GLN A 205 -9.32 3.31 -18.67
N ALA A 206 -10.45 2.87 -19.26
CA ALA A 206 -10.99 3.51 -20.47
C ALA A 206 -11.32 4.98 -20.21
N LEU A 207 -12.02 5.29 -19.13
CA LEU A 207 -12.35 6.68 -18.74
C LEU A 207 -11.12 7.57 -18.53
N SER A 208 -10.02 7.02 -18.02
CA SER A 208 -8.79 7.78 -17.79
C SER A 208 -8.14 8.31 -19.08
N LEU A 209 -8.52 7.77 -20.25
CA LEU A 209 -8.01 8.24 -21.54
C LEU A 209 -8.64 9.57 -21.97
N GLY A 210 -9.78 9.96 -21.38
CA GLY A 210 -10.46 11.22 -21.68
C GLY A 210 -11.10 11.30 -23.06
N GLY A 211 -12.04 12.23 -23.25
CA GLY A 211 -12.57 12.60 -24.57
C GLY A 211 -13.51 11.61 -25.27
N TYR A 212 -13.88 10.50 -24.61
CA TYR A 212 -14.79 9.50 -25.13
C TYR A 212 -16.04 9.39 -24.23
N ASP A 213 -17.22 9.61 -24.81
CA ASP A 213 -18.44 9.84 -24.04
C ASP A 213 -19.06 8.57 -23.41
N GLY A 214 -19.45 8.72 -22.17
CA GLY A 214 -20.65 8.15 -21.52
C GLY A 214 -20.69 6.64 -21.23
N ASP A 215 -20.38 5.78 -22.16
CA ASP A 215 -20.66 4.34 -22.04
C ASP A 215 -19.77 3.64 -20.99
N ALA A 216 -18.50 3.96 -20.94
CA ALA A 216 -17.60 3.38 -19.95
C ALA A 216 -17.94 3.82 -18.51
N ALA A 217 -18.43 5.06 -18.32
CA ALA A 217 -18.87 5.54 -17.02
C ALA A 217 -20.15 4.82 -16.56
N SER A 218 -21.06 4.54 -17.48
CA SER A 218 -22.26 3.78 -17.19
C SER A 218 -21.96 2.33 -16.86
N LEU A 219 -21.06 1.71 -17.63
CA LEU A 219 -20.57 0.35 -17.37
C LEU A 219 -19.86 0.25 -16.02
N GLN A 220 -19.02 1.24 -15.68
CA GLN A 220 -18.34 1.30 -14.39
C GLN A 220 -19.32 1.38 -13.22
N ARG A 221 -20.30 2.26 -13.30
CA ARG A 221 -21.36 2.36 -12.27
C ARG A 221 -22.16 1.08 -12.14
N GLU A 222 -22.52 0.44 -13.26
CA GLU A 222 -23.26 -0.81 -13.26
C GLU A 222 -22.44 -1.96 -12.70
N ALA A 223 -21.14 -2.04 -13.00
CA ALA A 223 -20.22 -3.00 -12.43
C ALA A 223 -20.11 -2.82 -10.90
N LEU A 224 -20.01 -1.59 -10.42
CA LEU A 224 -20.02 -1.29 -8.99
C LEU A 224 -21.35 -1.72 -8.35
N ARG A 225 -22.48 -1.35 -8.95
CA ARG A 225 -23.82 -1.71 -8.45
C ARG A 225 -24.01 -3.22 -8.34
N ARG A 226 -23.60 -3.99 -9.35
CA ARG A 226 -23.73 -5.46 -9.34
C ARG A 226 -22.70 -6.16 -8.47
N GLY A 227 -21.50 -5.60 -8.36
CA GLY A 227 -20.42 -6.15 -7.56
C GLY A 227 -20.49 -5.80 -6.07
N THR A 228 -21.32 -4.80 -5.69
CA THR A 228 -21.50 -4.43 -4.29
C THR A 228 -22.26 -5.49 -3.52
N VAL A 229 -21.68 -5.93 -2.40
CA VAL A 229 -22.24 -6.95 -1.53
C VAL A 229 -22.75 -6.33 -0.24
N ARG A 230 -24.01 -6.62 0.10
CA ARG A 230 -24.61 -6.20 1.37
C ARG A 230 -24.10 -7.07 2.51
N VAL A 231 -23.62 -6.42 3.59
CA VAL A 231 -22.97 -7.05 4.73
C VAL A 231 -23.63 -6.61 6.02
N ALA A 232 -24.04 -7.54 6.87
CA ALA A 232 -24.50 -7.28 8.23
C ALA A 232 -23.36 -7.53 9.23
N ILE A 233 -22.85 -6.47 9.87
CA ILE A 233 -21.85 -6.58 10.93
C ILE A 233 -22.61 -6.50 12.24
N LEU A 234 -22.61 -7.61 13.00
CA LEU A 234 -23.40 -7.73 14.21
C LEU A 234 -22.61 -7.22 15.42
N PRO A 235 -23.27 -6.76 16.48
CA PRO A 235 -22.59 -6.31 17.69
C PRO A 235 -21.69 -7.40 18.27
N VAL A 236 -20.60 -6.97 18.90
CA VAL A 236 -19.72 -7.85 19.66
C VAL A 236 -20.47 -8.41 20.86
N GLY A 237 -20.46 -9.72 21.05
CA GLY A 237 -21.02 -10.39 22.23
C GLY A 237 -19.92 -10.81 23.20
N ALA A 238 -20.32 -11.22 24.43
CA ALA A 238 -19.42 -11.85 25.38
C ALA A 238 -20.18 -12.89 26.22
N ARG A 239 -19.57 -14.05 26.50
CA ARG A 239 -20.14 -15.05 27.39
C ARG A 239 -20.23 -14.49 28.83
N ALA A 240 -21.17 -14.98 29.63
CA ALA A 240 -21.37 -14.53 31.00
C ALA A 240 -20.06 -14.58 31.80
N SER A 241 -19.33 -15.69 31.75
CA SER A 241 -18.05 -15.89 32.45
C SER A 241 -16.96 -14.88 32.09
N VAL A 242 -16.96 -14.37 30.86
CA VAL A 242 -16.02 -13.34 30.41
C VAL A 242 -16.53 -11.95 30.77
N ARG A 243 -17.83 -11.72 30.60
CA ARG A 243 -18.48 -10.43 30.86
C ARG A 243 -18.30 -9.96 32.31
N ASP A 244 -18.37 -10.87 33.28
CA ASP A 244 -18.17 -10.55 34.70
C ASP A 244 -16.71 -10.12 34.99
N SER A 245 -15.78 -10.44 34.12
CA SER A 245 -14.36 -10.07 34.19
C SER A 245 -14.01 -8.82 33.40
N LEU A 246 -14.95 -8.25 32.61
CA LEU A 246 -14.70 -7.07 31.80
C LEU A 246 -14.43 -5.84 32.66
N PRO A 247 -13.44 -4.99 32.31
CA PRO A 247 -13.26 -3.74 33.00
C PRO A 247 -14.36 -2.74 32.62
N GLY A 248 -15.11 -2.24 33.62
CA GLY A 248 -16.12 -1.19 33.45
C GLY A 248 -17.09 -1.44 32.30
N ASP A 249 -17.25 -0.43 31.44
CA ASP A 249 -18.21 -0.43 30.34
C ASP A 249 -17.59 -0.87 29.00
N LEU A 250 -16.45 -1.60 29.01
CA LEU A 250 -15.71 -2.02 27.80
C LEU A 250 -16.63 -2.57 26.71
N PHE A 251 -17.60 -3.39 27.09
CA PHE A 251 -18.54 -4.01 26.15
C PHE A 251 -19.41 -2.97 25.42
N ALA A 252 -19.97 -2.02 26.16
CA ALA A 252 -20.83 -0.98 25.60
C ALA A 252 -20.01 0.00 24.77
N GLU A 253 -18.90 0.52 25.32
CA GLU A 253 -18.03 1.48 24.65
C GLU A 253 -17.42 0.90 23.36
N LEU A 254 -17.04 -0.38 23.34
CA LEU A 254 -16.51 -1.02 22.12
C LEU A 254 -17.57 -1.11 21.02
N ASN A 255 -18.80 -1.51 21.37
CA ASN A 255 -19.87 -1.58 20.38
C ASN A 255 -20.27 -0.19 19.84
N ASP A 256 -20.32 0.82 20.70
CA ASP A 256 -20.61 2.19 20.31
C ASP A 256 -19.50 2.76 19.41
N GLU A 257 -18.24 2.55 19.77
CA GLU A 257 -17.09 2.99 18.98
C GLU A 257 -17.07 2.33 17.59
N LEU A 258 -17.28 1.02 17.52
CA LEU A 258 -17.34 0.28 16.26
C LEU A 258 -18.51 0.77 15.40
N ALA A 259 -19.69 0.96 15.99
CA ALA A 259 -20.87 1.43 15.28
C ALA A 259 -20.68 2.84 14.71
N LEU A 260 -20.12 3.76 15.50
CA LEU A 260 -19.96 5.17 15.13
C LEU A 260 -18.82 5.41 14.15
N ASN A 261 -17.67 4.75 14.35
CA ASN A 261 -16.44 5.11 13.64
C ASN A 261 -16.03 4.11 12.56
N HIS A 262 -16.54 2.88 12.59
CA HIS A 262 -16.17 1.84 11.63
C HIS A 262 -17.34 1.34 10.80
N TRP A 263 -18.45 0.93 11.42
CA TRP A 263 -19.58 0.28 10.70
C TRP A 263 -20.59 1.23 10.07
N ASN A 264 -20.48 2.52 10.30
CA ASN A 264 -21.30 3.55 9.64
C ASN A 264 -20.80 3.96 8.25
N ARG A 265 -19.72 3.36 7.77
CA ARG A 265 -19.10 3.61 6.46
C ARG A 265 -19.18 2.36 5.61
N SER A 266 -19.52 2.55 4.35
CA SER A 266 -19.47 1.48 3.35
C SER A 266 -18.23 1.67 2.50
N PRO A 267 -17.17 0.85 2.68
CA PRO A 267 -16.05 0.81 1.75
C PRO A 267 -16.53 0.44 0.34
N LEU A 268 -15.72 0.77 -0.66
CA LEU A 268 -16.00 0.37 -2.04
C LEU A 268 -16.28 -1.15 -2.09
N TRP A 269 -17.34 -1.56 -2.81
CA TRP A 269 -17.83 -2.92 -2.94
C TRP A 269 -18.67 -3.46 -1.77
N LEU A 270 -18.84 -2.70 -0.69
CA LEU A 270 -19.66 -3.10 0.44
C LEU A 270 -20.85 -2.15 0.59
N ASP A 271 -22.03 -2.73 0.90
CA ASP A 271 -23.19 -2.05 1.45
C ASP A 271 -23.36 -2.55 2.88
N VAL A 272 -22.81 -1.80 3.84
CA VAL A 272 -22.85 -2.16 5.26
C VAL A 272 -24.23 -1.79 5.80
N VAL A 273 -24.93 -2.79 6.34
CA VAL A 273 -26.22 -2.59 7.00
C VAL A 273 -26.06 -1.62 8.17
N ASP A 274 -26.99 -0.68 8.31
CA ASP A 274 -27.02 0.26 9.43
C ASP A 274 -26.79 -0.45 10.78
N PRO A 275 -25.78 -0.03 11.56
CA PRO A 275 -25.46 -0.67 12.83
C PRO A 275 -26.63 -0.71 13.83
N VAL A 276 -27.51 0.30 13.79
CA VAL A 276 -28.69 0.35 14.66
C VAL A 276 -29.70 -0.75 14.26
N ALA A 277 -29.90 -0.95 12.95
CA ALA A 277 -30.74 -2.03 12.43
C ALA A 277 -30.15 -3.41 12.75
N ALA A 278 -28.85 -3.59 12.55
CA ALA A 278 -28.14 -4.82 12.89
C ALA A 278 -28.22 -5.12 14.41
N GLY A 279 -28.00 -4.12 15.25
CA GLY A 279 -28.12 -4.24 16.72
C GLY A 279 -29.56 -4.55 17.18
N ARG A 280 -30.58 -3.99 16.52
CA ARG A 280 -31.99 -4.26 16.83
C ARG A 280 -32.33 -5.72 16.52
N GLU A 281 -31.90 -6.21 15.36
CA GLU A 281 -32.16 -7.57 14.95
C GLU A 281 -31.39 -8.59 15.82
N ALA A 282 -30.12 -8.29 16.15
CA ALA A 282 -29.33 -9.08 17.09
C ALA A 282 -30.03 -9.24 18.45
N ARG A 283 -30.63 -8.17 18.98
CA ARG A 283 -31.40 -8.22 20.25
C ARG A 283 -32.60 -9.14 20.19
N ARG A 284 -33.34 -9.20 19.06
CA ARG A 284 -34.50 -10.12 18.89
C ARG A 284 -34.08 -11.58 18.97
N HIS A 285 -32.84 -11.88 18.60
CA HIS A 285 -32.25 -13.22 18.65
C HIS A 285 -31.43 -13.48 19.94
N GLY A 286 -31.59 -12.69 20.99
CA GLY A 286 -30.88 -12.86 22.26
C GLY A 286 -29.40 -12.36 22.24
N GLY A 287 -28.94 -11.82 21.14
CA GLY A 287 -27.56 -11.39 20.92
C GLY A 287 -27.17 -10.01 21.46
N ALA A 288 -27.99 -9.40 22.34
CA ALA A 288 -27.68 -8.06 22.85
C ALA A 288 -26.42 -8.00 23.75
N ARG A 289 -26.09 -9.10 24.40
CA ARG A 289 -24.93 -9.23 25.31
C ARG A 289 -24.24 -10.59 25.20
N GLN A 290 -24.89 -11.60 24.60
CA GLN A 290 -24.33 -12.93 24.39
C GLN A 290 -23.71 -13.05 23.00
N PRO A 291 -22.72 -13.93 22.80
CA PRO A 291 -22.19 -14.21 21.49
C PRO A 291 -23.27 -14.76 20.56
N ILE A 292 -23.26 -14.28 19.34
CA ILE A 292 -24.13 -14.80 18.27
C ILE A 292 -23.35 -15.93 17.59
N ASP A 293 -23.93 -17.12 17.56
CA ASP A 293 -23.34 -18.24 16.81
C ASP A 293 -23.46 -18.03 15.29
N PRO A 294 -22.64 -18.69 14.47
CA PRO A 294 -22.64 -18.50 13.03
C PRO A 294 -23.96 -18.77 12.34
N SER A 295 -24.76 -19.73 12.81
CA SER A 295 -26.05 -20.08 12.23
C SER A 295 -27.10 -18.99 12.50
N THR A 296 -27.16 -18.50 13.71
CA THR A 296 -27.99 -17.33 14.10
C THR A 296 -27.52 -16.08 13.36
N GLY A 297 -26.20 -15.87 13.23
CA GLY A 297 -25.63 -14.76 12.46
C GLY A 297 -26.07 -14.78 11.00
N ALA A 298 -26.07 -15.97 10.36
CA ALA A 298 -26.57 -16.13 8.99
C ALA A 298 -28.07 -15.84 8.89
N GLN A 299 -28.88 -16.26 9.86
CA GLN A 299 -30.29 -15.97 9.89
C GLN A 299 -30.57 -14.46 9.99
N ILE A 300 -29.88 -13.78 10.89
CA ILE A 300 -29.98 -12.31 11.02
C ILE A 300 -29.54 -11.62 9.72
N GLY A 301 -28.45 -12.08 9.13
CA GLY A 301 -27.96 -11.56 7.84
C GLY A 301 -29.04 -11.64 6.77
N ARG A 302 -29.70 -12.79 6.60
CA ARG A 302 -30.82 -12.96 5.65
C ARG A 302 -31.98 -12.02 5.91
N GLN A 303 -32.38 -11.86 7.17
CA GLN A 303 -33.48 -10.95 7.57
C GLN A 303 -33.14 -9.48 7.24
N LEU A 304 -31.88 -9.11 7.28
CA LEU A 304 -31.38 -7.78 6.91
C LEU A 304 -31.07 -7.66 5.41
N GLY A 305 -31.34 -8.70 4.62
CA GLY A 305 -31.06 -8.76 3.19
C GLY A 305 -29.55 -8.80 2.88
N ALA A 306 -28.70 -9.18 3.84
CA ALA A 306 -27.28 -9.28 3.65
C ALA A 306 -26.88 -10.67 3.13
N ARG A 307 -25.88 -10.70 2.23
CA ARG A 307 -25.26 -11.92 1.74
C ARG A 307 -24.19 -12.47 2.70
N ILE A 308 -23.58 -11.57 3.45
CA ILE A 308 -22.54 -11.89 4.42
C ILE A 308 -22.96 -11.33 5.78
N ALA A 309 -22.77 -12.12 6.84
CA ALA A 309 -22.87 -11.65 8.21
C ALA A 309 -21.50 -11.77 8.91
N VAL A 310 -21.18 -10.84 9.80
CA VAL A 310 -20.02 -10.91 10.66
C VAL A 310 -20.47 -11.04 12.09
N VAL A 311 -20.02 -12.09 12.77
CA VAL A 311 -20.27 -12.32 14.20
C VAL A 311 -18.97 -12.15 14.96
N MET A 312 -19.05 -11.52 16.15
CA MET A 312 -17.88 -11.20 16.96
C MET A 312 -18.11 -11.55 18.42
N GLU A 313 -17.06 -11.98 19.09
CA GLU A 313 -17.11 -12.40 20.52
C GLU A 313 -15.86 -11.92 21.24
N ILE A 314 -16.02 -11.25 22.39
CA ILE A 314 -14.95 -11.13 23.37
C ILE A 314 -14.81 -12.48 24.06
N ASP A 315 -13.78 -13.22 23.70
CA ASP A 315 -13.61 -14.61 24.17
C ASP A 315 -12.73 -14.71 25.42
N SER A 316 -11.88 -13.72 25.67
CA SER A 316 -11.08 -13.68 26.88
C SER A 316 -10.67 -12.26 27.28
N VAL A 317 -10.64 -12.06 28.61
CA VAL A 317 -10.00 -10.92 29.26
C VAL A 317 -9.06 -11.46 30.33
N ARG A 318 -7.83 -10.93 30.34
CA ARG A 318 -6.83 -11.28 31.34
C ARG A 318 -6.32 -10.01 31.99
N ARG A 319 -6.09 -10.07 33.30
CA ARG A 319 -5.53 -8.98 34.08
C ARG A 319 -4.36 -9.52 34.89
N GLY A 320 -3.26 -8.80 34.91
CA GLY A 320 -2.06 -9.12 35.67
C GLY A 320 -1.41 -7.87 36.27
N GLU A 321 -0.70 -8.03 37.37
CA GLU A 321 0.14 -6.98 37.92
C GLU A 321 1.60 -7.25 37.51
N SER A 322 2.32 -6.22 37.11
CA SER A 322 3.75 -6.26 36.77
C SER A 322 4.50 -5.14 37.47
N ASP A 323 5.81 -5.27 37.57
CA ASP A 323 6.72 -4.28 38.17
C ASP A 323 6.32 -3.89 39.59
N VAL A 324 5.82 -4.85 40.39
CA VAL A 324 5.27 -4.57 41.72
C VAL A 324 6.38 -4.32 42.71
N VAL A 325 6.44 -3.10 43.24
CA VAL A 325 7.30 -2.72 44.37
C VAL A 325 6.43 -2.65 45.62
N THR A 326 6.91 -3.29 46.70
CA THR A 326 6.21 -3.34 47.99
C THR A 326 7.04 -2.63 49.05
N GLN A 327 6.47 -1.61 49.70
CA GLN A 327 7.09 -0.84 50.75
C GLN A 327 6.32 -1.02 52.05
N ARG A 328 6.99 -1.44 53.11
CA ARG A 328 6.41 -1.49 54.45
C ARG A 328 6.58 -0.11 55.11
N ARG A 329 5.50 0.46 55.63
CA ARG A 329 5.46 1.74 56.33
C ARG A 329 4.93 1.56 57.75
N THR A 330 5.46 2.31 58.69
CA THR A 330 5.01 2.33 60.07
C THR A 330 3.91 3.36 60.27
N ALA A 331 2.96 3.06 61.13
CA ALA A 331 1.90 3.97 61.57
C ALA A 331 1.59 3.70 63.04
N ARG A 332 0.87 4.64 63.66
CA ARG A 332 0.26 4.42 65.01
C ARG A 332 -1.23 4.23 64.86
N THR A 333 -1.79 3.39 65.67
CA THR A 333 -3.25 3.29 65.84
C THR A 333 -3.77 4.47 66.65
N ASN A 334 -5.08 4.77 66.58
CA ASN A 334 -5.73 5.77 67.40
C ASN A 334 -5.60 5.46 68.90
N ALA A 335 -5.34 4.21 69.25
CA ALA A 335 -5.04 3.77 70.61
C ALA A 335 -3.55 3.91 70.99
N GLY A 336 -2.73 4.50 70.15
CA GLY A 336 -1.31 4.78 70.42
C GLY A 336 -0.35 3.61 70.18
N ALA A 337 -0.80 2.43 69.73
CA ALA A 337 0.03 1.27 69.44
C ALA A 337 0.74 1.41 68.08
N ASP A 338 2.01 1.06 68.03
CA ASP A 338 2.78 1.01 66.79
C ASP A 338 2.37 -0.19 65.96
N THR A 339 2.19 0.04 64.66
CA THR A 339 1.81 -0.95 63.68
C THR A 339 2.47 -0.65 62.32
N ALA A 340 2.24 -1.49 61.32
CA ALA A 340 2.76 -1.28 59.99
C ALA A 340 1.69 -1.65 58.94
N TYR A 341 1.71 -0.91 57.84
CA TYR A 341 0.94 -1.18 56.64
C TYR A 341 1.85 -1.31 55.44
N THR A 342 1.34 -1.83 54.36
CA THR A 342 2.08 -2.07 53.14
C THR A 342 1.57 -1.17 52.01
N VAL A 343 2.46 -0.47 51.31
CA VAL A 343 2.15 0.25 50.09
C VAL A 343 2.68 -0.57 48.94
N ARG A 344 1.83 -0.90 48.01
CA ARG A 344 2.18 -1.58 46.74
C ARG A 344 1.96 -0.62 45.60
N GLU A 345 2.96 -0.54 44.72
CA GLU A 345 2.91 0.24 43.48
C GLU A 345 3.45 -0.60 42.34
N GLY A 346 2.90 -0.40 41.15
CA GLY A 346 3.27 -1.17 39.97
C GLY A 346 2.43 -0.81 38.78
N ARG A 347 2.33 -1.75 37.85
CA ARG A 347 1.46 -1.65 36.69
C ARG A 347 0.41 -2.75 36.72
N VAL A 348 -0.81 -2.40 36.32
CA VAL A 348 -1.84 -3.37 35.96
C VAL A 348 -1.95 -3.44 34.48
N GLU A 349 -1.73 -4.60 33.93
CA GLU A 349 -1.88 -4.88 32.50
C GLU A 349 -3.21 -5.62 32.28
N THR A 350 -3.98 -5.16 31.32
CA THR A 350 -5.25 -5.79 30.94
C THR A 350 -5.17 -6.13 29.45
N TRP A 351 -5.46 -7.36 29.10
CA TRP A 351 -5.56 -7.85 27.72
C TRP A 351 -7.00 -8.26 27.46
N ALA A 352 -7.52 -7.84 26.30
CA ALA A 352 -8.80 -8.31 25.80
C ALA A 352 -8.61 -8.89 24.39
N ARG A 353 -9.28 -10.01 24.12
CA ARG A 353 -9.25 -10.68 22.83
C ARG A 353 -10.67 -10.77 22.27
N VAL A 354 -10.82 -10.38 21.01
CA VAL A 354 -12.04 -10.50 20.22
C VAL A 354 -11.80 -11.47 19.08
N THR A 355 -12.61 -12.50 18.98
CA THR A 355 -12.67 -13.38 17.81
C THR A 355 -13.79 -12.92 16.88
N TRP A 356 -13.52 -12.87 15.58
CA TRP A 356 -14.51 -12.56 14.58
C TRP A 356 -14.63 -13.69 13.56
N ARG A 357 -15.83 -13.86 12.99
CA ARG A 357 -16.11 -14.82 11.93
C ARG A 357 -16.97 -14.19 10.84
N VAL A 358 -16.52 -14.37 9.60
CA VAL A 358 -17.29 -14.02 8.40
C VAL A 358 -18.14 -15.22 8.02
N VAL A 359 -19.44 -15.01 7.91
CA VAL A 359 -20.43 -16.07 7.75
C VAL A 359 -21.19 -15.85 6.45
N ASP A 360 -21.31 -16.89 5.62
CA ASP A 360 -22.19 -16.88 4.46
C ASP A 360 -23.67 -16.92 4.90
N ALA A 361 -24.37 -15.81 4.70
CA ALA A 361 -25.78 -15.71 5.04
C ALA A 361 -26.70 -16.37 4.02
N SER A 362 -26.25 -16.69 2.80
CA SER A 362 -27.05 -17.40 1.79
C SER A 362 -27.24 -18.89 2.13
N GLY A 363 -26.36 -19.45 2.99
CA GLY A 363 -26.36 -20.84 3.41
C GLY A 363 -26.76 -21.05 4.88
N TRP A 364 -26.31 -22.16 5.45
CA TRP A 364 -26.59 -22.59 6.83
C TRP A 364 -25.65 -21.99 7.88
N GLY A 365 -25.04 -20.85 7.62
CA GLY A 365 -24.10 -20.23 8.54
C GLY A 365 -22.68 -20.79 8.42
N ARG A 366 -22.28 -21.20 7.21
CA ARG A 366 -20.92 -21.63 6.95
C ARG A 366 -19.94 -20.48 7.25
N VAL A 367 -18.98 -20.73 8.11
CA VAL A 367 -17.88 -19.79 8.36
C VAL A 367 -16.96 -19.79 7.15
N ALA A 368 -16.85 -18.64 6.49
CA ALA A 368 -16.04 -18.43 5.29
C ALA A 368 -14.64 -17.94 5.63
N ASP A 369 -14.51 -17.16 6.71
CA ASP A 369 -13.23 -16.65 7.24
C ASP A 369 -13.35 -16.38 8.73
N GLN A 370 -12.23 -16.37 9.46
CA GLN A 370 -12.21 -16.05 10.88
C GLN A 370 -10.83 -15.51 11.29
N GLY A 371 -10.82 -14.75 12.36
CA GLY A 371 -9.59 -14.24 12.93
C GLY A 371 -9.78 -13.76 14.35
N MET A 372 -8.73 -13.20 14.92
CA MET A 372 -8.76 -12.67 16.27
C MET A 372 -7.94 -11.38 16.39
N VAL A 373 -8.44 -10.46 17.20
CA VAL A 373 -7.75 -9.22 17.56
C VAL A 373 -7.51 -9.20 19.05
N THR A 374 -6.32 -8.78 19.47
CA THR A 374 -5.98 -8.60 20.88
C THR A 374 -5.52 -7.17 21.11
N ALA A 375 -6.07 -6.51 22.12
CA ALA A 375 -5.57 -5.25 22.63
C ALA A 375 -5.05 -5.38 24.06
N ARG A 376 -4.16 -4.47 24.43
CA ARG A 376 -3.54 -4.38 25.75
C ARG A 376 -3.64 -2.94 26.24
N SER A 377 -3.96 -2.80 27.51
CA SER A 377 -3.86 -1.55 28.27
C SER A 377 -2.90 -1.73 29.44
N SER A 378 -2.19 -0.68 29.83
CA SER A 378 -1.26 -0.70 30.96
C SER A 378 -1.43 0.58 31.78
N ALA A 379 -1.87 0.44 33.00
CA ALA A 379 -2.07 1.56 33.92
C ALA A 379 -1.24 1.39 35.19
N ARG A 380 -0.72 2.49 35.74
CA ARG A 380 0.00 2.48 37.03
C ARG A 380 -1.02 2.39 38.17
N PHE A 381 -0.69 1.61 39.20
CA PHE A 381 -1.43 1.59 40.42
C PHE A 381 -0.54 1.88 41.64
N ARG A 382 -1.13 2.42 42.66
CA ARG A 382 -0.53 2.58 43.98
C ARG A 382 -1.65 2.42 45.02
N ARG A 383 -1.51 1.41 45.89
CA ARG A 383 -2.51 1.11 46.89
C ARG A 383 -1.86 0.74 48.21
N ALA A 384 -2.57 0.96 49.30
CA ALA A 384 -2.15 0.53 50.64
C ALA A 384 -3.01 -0.63 51.14
N GLU A 385 -2.38 -1.55 51.84
CA GLU A 385 -3.00 -2.72 52.44
C GLU A 385 -2.67 -2.80 53.94
N TYR A 386 -3.68 -3.05 54.81
CA TYR A 386 -3.54 -3.25 56.22
C TYR A 386 -4.46 -4.40 56.67
N ARG A 387 -3.99 -5.23 57.61
CA ARG A 387 -4.74 -6.41 58.07
C ARG A 387 -5.89 -6.09 59.03
N GLY A 388 -6.10 -4.82 59.40
CA GLY A 388 -7.17 -4.36 60.26
C GLY A 388 -7.98 -3.24 59.65
N ASP A 389 -8.78 -2.54 60.45
CA ASP A 389 -9.46 -1.35 59.99
C ASP A 389 -8.44 -0.20 59.84
N TRP A 390 -8.11 0.17 58.59
CA TRP A 390 -7.17 1.23 58.31
C TRP A 390 -7.63 2.61 58.84
N ARG A 391 -8.92 2.80 59.08
CA ARG A 391 -9.46 4.03 59.66
C ARG A 391 -9.01 4.23 61.09
N ALA A 392 -8.61 3.15 61.76
CA ALA A 392 -8.01 3.21 63.10
C ALA A 392 -6.52 3.61 63.07
N LEU A 393 -5.93 3.85 61.88
CA LEU A 393 -4.54 4.29 61.74
C LEU A 393 -4.44 5.81 61.67
N VAL A 394 -3.47 6.37 62.38
CA VAL A 394 -3.06 7.76 62.22
C VAL A 394 -2.14 7.85 61.00
N LEU A 395 -2.71 8.27 59.84
CA LEU A 395 -2.04 8.28 58.56
C LEU A 395 -1.89 9.69 58.03
N PRO A 396 -0.82 10.00 57.30
CA PRO A 396 -0.74 11.18 56.46
C PRO A 396 -1.90 11.24 55.45
N ALA A 397 -2.34 12.42 55.08
CA ALA A 397 -3.42 12.59 54.11
C ALA A 397 -3.15 11.88 52.78
N SER A 398 -1.91 11.92 52.31
CA SER A 398 -1.43 11.22 51.09
C SER A 398 -1.62 9.70 51.12
N ASP A 399 -1.49 9.11 52.32
CA ASP A 399 -1.56 7.66 52.47
C ASP A 399 -2.99 7.18 52.76
N ARG A 400 -3.85 8.04 53.31
CA ARG A 400 -5.28 7.74 53.46
C ARG A 400 -5.98 7.52 52.14
N VAL A 401 -5.62 8.30 51.13
CA VAL A 401 -6.15 8.16 49.74
C VAL A 401 -5.87 6.77 49.19
N LEU A 402 -4.70 6.19 49.49
CA LEU A 402 -4.30 4.86 49.02
C LEU A 402 -5.14 3.71 49.57
N PHE A 403 -5.83 3.94 50.70
CA PHE A 403 -6.78 2.99 51.29
C PHE A 403 -8.23 3.26 50.86
N ALA A 404 -8.59 4.54 50.67
CA ALA A 404 -9.96 4.95 50.34
C ALA A 404 -10.33 4.65 48.90
N GLU A 405 -9.37 4.84 48.01
CA GLU A 405 -9.44 4.46 46.61
C GLU A 405 -8.49 3.27 46.42
N PRO A 406 -8.95 2.02 46.58
CA PRO A 406 -8.13 0.89 46.19
C PRO A 406 -7.82 1.09 44.72
N GLY A 407 -6.60 1.56 44.45
CA GLY A 407 -6.14 2.06 43.16
C GLY A 407 -6.35 1.04 42.05
N HIS A 408 -7.58 0.90 41.63
CA HIS A 408 -7.88 0.39 40.33
C HIS A 408 -7.38 1.49 39.37
N ALA A 409 -6.23 1.23 38.78
CA ALA A 409 -5.75 1.98 37.66
C ALA A 409 -6.95 2.46 36.87
N ASN A 410 -7.02 3.75 36.63
CA ASN A 410 -8.15 4.50 36.12
C ASN A 410 -8.97 3.63 35.16
N ASN A 411 -10.05 3.03 35.62
CA ASN A 411 -10.80 2.00 34.91
C ASN A 411 -11.27 2.53 33.54
N ARG A 412 -11.56 3.86 33.47
CA ARG A 412 -11.97 4.54 32.24
C ARG A 412 -10.83 4.66 31.24
N GLU A 413 -9.62 4.96 31.68
CA GLU A 413 -8.45 5.05 30.79
C GLU A 413 -8.11 3.67 30.22
N THR A 414 -8.12 2.63 31.06
CA THR A 414 -7.95 1.24 30.65
C THR A 414 -8.99 0.82 29.61
N VAL A 415 -10.27 1.15 29.85
CA VAL A 415 -11.35 0.84 28.91
C VAL A 415 -11.12 1.58 27.58
N ARG A 416 -10.82 2.88 27.61
CA ARG A 416 -10.60 3.69 26.42
C ARG A 416 -9.41 3.16 25.57
N GLU A 417 -8.30 2.80 26.20
CA GLU A 417 -7.14 2.22 25.50
C GLU A 417 -7.49 0.87 24.87
N LEU A 418 -8.21 0.01 25.57
CA LEU A 418 -8.65 -1.28 25.03
C LEU A 418 -9.64 -1.09 23.88
N VAL A 419 -10.62 -0.18 24.03
CA VAL A 419 -11.60 0.13 22.97
C VAL A 419 -10.89 0.62 21.73
N SER A 420 -10.02 1.62 21.83
CA SER A 420 -9.26 2.15 20.69
C SER A 420 -8.40 1.05 20.03
N GLY A 421 -7.66 0.28 20.82
CA GLY A 421 -6.81 -0.77 20.31
C GLY A 421 -7.56 -1.94 19.65
N LEU A 422 -8.78 -2.26 20.11
CA LEU A 422 -9.63 -3.29 19.51
C LEU A 422 -10.36 -2.76 18.29
N SER A 423 -10.99 -1.57 18.37
CA SER A 423 -11.84 -1.04 17.31
C SER A 423 -11.08 -0.78 16.01
N ASP A 424 -9.90 -0.15 16.09
CA ASP A 424 -9.07 0.14 14.92
C ASP A 424 -8.58 -1.13 14.19
N ARG A 425 -8.29 -2.18 14.95
CA ARG A 425 -7.85 -3.46 14.38
C ARG A 425 -9.02 -4.25 13.83
N LEU A 426 -10.12 -4.34 14.57
CA LEU A 426 -11.34 -5.01 14.12
C LEU A 426 -11.88 -4.36 12.85
N GLY A 427 -11.92 -3.01 12.81
CA GLY A 427 -12.37 -2.27 11.66
C GLY A 427 -11.63 -2.66 10.37
N ARG A 428 -10.31 -2.73 10.44
CA ARG A 428 -9.47 -3.13 9.30
C ARG A 428 -9.60 -4.61 8.97
N GLU A 429 -9.37 -5.50 9.94
CA GLU A 429 -9.32 -6.94 9.70
C GLU A 429 -10.64 -7.51 9.20
N VAL A 430 -11.76 -7.04 9.75
CA VAL A 430 -13.10 -7.47 9.33
C VAL A 430 -13.39 -7.02 7.90
N TYR A 431 -13.14 -5.77 7.56
CA TYR A 431 -13.33 -5.29 6.18
C TYR A 431 -12.43 -6.01 5.18
N ASP A 432 -11.16 -6.20 5.50
CA ASP A 432 -10.23 -6.94 4.65
C ASP A 432 -10.66 -8.40 4.46
N ALA A 433 -11.14 -9.05 5.52
CA ALA A 433 -11.66 -10.42 5.45
C ALA A 433 -12.90 -10.52 4.57
N VAL A 434 -13.85 -9.59 4.72
CA VAL A 434 -15.06 -9.54 3.89
C VAL A 434 -14.71 -9.26 2.44
N LEU A 435 -13.82 -8.27 2.17
CA LEU A 435 -13.41 -7.92 0.81
C LEU A 435 -12.73 -9.08 0.08
N ARG A 436 -11.93 -9.89 0.77
CA ARG A 436 -11.34 -11.11 0.18
C ARG A 436 -12.37 -12.17 -0.24
N ARG A 437 -13.60 -12.11 0.26
CA ARG A 437 -14.66 -13.11 -0.01
C ARG A 437 -15.63 -12.72 -1.09
N ILE A 438 -15.55 -11.49 -1.56
CA ILE A 438 -16.40 -11.00 -2.65
C ILE A 438 -15.65 -10.87 -3.99
N GLU A 439 -14.41 -11.36 -4.04
CA GLU A 439 -13.62 -11.50 -5.27
C GLU A 439 -14.18 -12.60 -6.20
#